data_7a696ce6e5ac4b3f6ab210b59151c1ab
#
_entry.id   7a696ce6e5ac4b3f6ab210b59151c1ab
#
_cell.length_a   1.000
_cell.length_b   1.000
_cell.length_c   1.000
_cell.angle_alpha   90.00
_cell.angle_beta   90.00
_cell.angle_gamma   90.00
#
_symmetry.space_group_name_H-M   'P 1'
#
loop_
_entity.id
_entity.type
_entity.pdbx_description
1 polymer ?
#
loop_
_entity_poly.entity_id
_entity_poly.type
_entity_poly.pdbx_seq_one_letter_code
_entity_poly.pdbx_strand_id
1 'polypeptide(L)'
;VHGHAALFGVYGILGIGLILFVLRGLYPDRHWNGKLLAWAFWLINIGLLVMLVGSLLPVVIFQAIEAIQNGYWSARSEAFMQSEHMQIIRWLRIPGDLLLAFGELLLVYFIIGLQTGWSLKEKR
;
A
#
# COMPACT_ATOMS: atom_id res chain seq x y z
N VAL A 1 -4.77 -0.22 12.17
CA VAL A 1 -5.05 0.86 11.21
C VAL A 1 -3.95 1.91 11.24
N HIS A 2 -3.59 2.47 12.42
CA HIS A 2 -2.59 3.53 12.54
C HIS A 2 -1.24 3.19 11.87
N GLY A 3 -0.72 1.98 12.08
CA GLY A 3 0.55 1.57 11.48
C GLY A 3 0.56 1.64 9.96
N HIS A 4 -0.44 1.05 9.30
CA HIS A 4 -0.52 1.04 7.84
C HIS A 4 -0.87 2.41 7.25
N ALA A 5 -1.81 3.14 7.86
CA ALA A 5 -2.22 4.44 7.36
C ALA A 5 -1.13 5.51 7.58
N ALA A 6 -0.54 5.57 8.76
CA ALA A 6 0.46 6.58 9.10
C ALA A 6 1.85 6.23 8.58
N LEU A 7 2.34 5.01 8.86
CA LEU A 7 3.71 4.64 8.47
C LEU A 7 3.85 4.45 6.97
N PHE A 8 2.94 3.73 6.33
CA PHE A 8 3.02 3.51 4.90
C PHE A 8 2.32 4.63 4.11
N GLY A 9 1.07 4.98 4.45
CA GLY A 9 0.30 5.97 3.72
C GLY A 9 0.91 7.37 3.73
N VAL A 10 1.49 7.80 4.84
CA VAL A 10 2.12 9.12 4.95
C VAL A 10 3.62 9.03 4.72
N TYR A 11 4.35 8.33 5.59
CA TYR A 11 5.82 8.32 5.54
C TYR A 11 6.36 7.49 4.39
N GLY A 12 5.74 6.36 4.04
CA GLY A 12 6.16 5.54 2.90
C GLY A 12 6.00 6.27 1.58
N ILE A 13 4.84 6.88 1.32
CA ILE A 13 4.58 7.64 0.10
C ILE A 13 5.45 8.89 0.03
N LEU A 14 5.66 9.58 1.16
CA LEU A 14 6.59 10.71 1.21
C LEU A 14 8.02 10.27 0.90
N GLY A 15 8.47 9.15 1.46
CA GLY A 15 9.78 8.57 1.17
C GLY A 15 9.96 8.25 -0.30
N ILE A 16 8.97 7.62 -0.93
CA ILE A 16 8.96 7.36 -2.38
C ILE A 16 9.06 8.67 -3.16
N GLY A 17 8.30 9.69 -2.79
CA GLY A 17 8.35 11.02 -3.42
C GLY A 17 9.74 11.66 -3.33
N LEU A 18 10.39 11.57 -2.18
CA LEU A 18 11.75 12.08 -1.97
C LEU A 18 12.77 11.30 -2.80
N ILE A 19 12.67 9.98 -2.88
CA ILE A 19 13.54 9.15 -3.73
C ILE A 19 13.38 9.56 -5.20
N LEU A 20 12.16 9.72 -5.69
CA LEU A 20 11.90 10.15 -7.07
C LEU A 20 12.44 11.55 -7.33
N PHE A 21 12.32 12.45 -6.37
CA PHE A 21 12.89 13.80 -6.46
C PHE A 21 14.41 13.78 -6.60
N VAL A 22 15.10 12.99 -5.77
CA VAL A 22 16.56 12.81 -5.84
C VAL A 22 16.96 12.18 -7.18
N LEU A 23 16.26 11.13 -7.60
CA LEU A 23 16.53 10.48 -8.89
C LEU A 23 16.35 11.45 -10.07
N ARG A 24 15.38 12.35 -10.00
CA ARG A 24 15.19 13.39 -11.02
C ARG A 24 16.39 14.32 -11.12
N GLY A 25 17.00 14.66 -9.99
CA GLY A 25 18.22 15.46 -9.93
C GLY A 25 19.47 14.72 -10.45
N LEU A 26 19.57 13.43 -10.13
CA LEU A 26 20.72 12.60 -10.53
C LEU A 26 20.71 12.19 -12.01
N TYR A 27 19.54 12.01 -12.58
CA TYR A 27 19.34 11.54 -13.96
C TYR A 27 18.48 12.50 -14.78
N PRO A 28 18.88 13.76 -14.97
CA PRO A 28 18.07 14.76 -15.67
C PRO A 28 17.86 14.42 -17.14
N ASP A 29 18.84 13.77 -17.77
CA ASP A 29 18.83 13.42 -19.20
C ASP A 29 18.20 12.06 -19.52
N ARG A 30 17.76 11.34 -18.49
CA ARG A 30 17.09 10.04 -18.66
C ARG A 30 15.62 10.23 -18.99
N HIS A 31 15.12 9.38 -19.88
CA HIS A 31 13.69 9.35 -20.18
C HIS A 31 12.89 8.80 -19.02
N TRP A 32 11.93 9.59 -18.55
CA TRP A 32 11.01 9.17 -17.50
C TRP A 32 9.77 8.55 -18.12
N ASN A 33 9.59 7.24 -17.96
CA ASN A 33 8.38 6.58 -18.40
C ASN A 33 7.21 6.94 -17.49
N GLY A 34 6.52 8.04 -17.83
CA GLY A 34 5.42 8.56 -17.02
C GLY A 34 4.24 7.60 -16.93
N LYS A 35 4.01 6.76 -17.94
CA LYS A 35 2.94 5.74 -17.91
C LYS A 35 3.23 4.68 -16.86
N LEU A 36 4.46 4.15 -16.83
CA LEU A 36 4.87 3.15 -15.85
C LEU A 36 4.80 3.71 -14.42
N LEU A 37 5.28 4.93 -14.23
CA LEU A 37 5.23 5.61 -12.93
C LEU A 37 3.79 5.87 -12.50
N ALA A 38 2.91 6.28 -13.41
CA ALA A 38 1.48 6.50 -13.12
C ALA A 38 0.79 5.18 -12.72
N TRP A 39 1.07 4.07 -13.39
CA TRP A 39 0.54 2.76 -13.01
C TRP A 39 1.03 2.33 -11.62
N ALA A 40 2.31 2.48 -11.33
CA ALA A 40 2.86 2.20 -10.00
C ALA A 40 2.17 3.05 -8.92
N PHE A 41 2.03 4.35 -9.15
CA PHE A 41 1.36 5.28 -8.25
C PHE A 41 -0.09 4.86 -7.97
N TRP A 42 -0.88 4.59 -9.00
CA TRP A 42 -2.29 4.22 -8.83
C TRP A 42 -2.46 2.87 -8.17
N LEU A 43 -1.65 1.87 -8.52
CA LEU A 43 -1.72 0.55 -7.89
C LEU A 43 -1.37 0.61 -6.40
N ILE A 44 -0.35 1.38 -6.01
CA ILE A 44 0.01 1.57 -4.60
C ILE A 44 -1.13 2.26 -3.84
N ASN A 45 -1.69 3.33 -4.36
CA ASN A 45 -2.74 4.08 -3.68
C ASN A 45 -4.07 3.32 -3.63
N ILE A 46 -4.47 2.67 -4.72
CA ILE A 46 -5.69 1.85 -4.75
C ILE A 46 -5.52 0.62 -3.85
N GLY A 47 -4.36 -0.05 -3.90
CA GLY A 47 -4.06 -1.17 -3.02
C GLY A 47 -4.15 -0.80 -1.55
N LEU A 48 -3.55 0.33 -1.16
CA LEU A 48 -3.64 0.86 0.20
C LEU A 48 -5.09 1.21 0.59
N LEU A 49 -5.84 1.84 -0.31
CA LEU A 49 -7.24 2.18 -0.07
C LEU A 49 -8.10 0.93 0.13
N VAL A 50 -7.96 -0.06 -0.76
CA VAL A 50 -8.68 -1.34 -0.66
C VAL A 50 -8.35 -2.05 0.66
N MET A 51 -7.10 -2.08 1.05
CA MET A 51 -6.68 -2.68 2.32
C MET A 51 -7.27 -1.93 3.53
N LEU A 52 -7.23 -0.59 3.53
CA LEU A 52 -7.75 0.23 4.63
C LEU A 52 -9.26 0.09 4.77
N VAL A 53 -10.00 0.29 3.67
CA VAL A 53 -11.46 0.31 3.67
C VAL A 53 -12.04 -1.10 3.71
N GLY A 54 -11.47 -2.04 2.98
CA GLY A 54 -11.99 -3.40 2.87
C GLY A 54 -11.68 -4.30 4.06
N SER A 55 -10.60 -4.05 4.78
CA SER A 55 -10.16 -4.92 5.88
C SER A 55 -9.92 -4.16 7.18
N LEU A 56 -9.00 -3.22 7.20
CA LEU A 56 -8.55 -2.60 8.45
C LEU A 56 -9.65 -1.77 9.14
N LEU A 57 -10.43 -1.03 8.37
CA LEU A 57 -11.55 -0.24 8.92
C LEU A 57 -12.65 -1.14 9.51
N PRO A 58 -13.17 -2.16 8.79
CA PRO A 58 -14.14 -3.09 9.36
C PRO A 58 -13.64 -3.77 10.63
N VAL A 59 -12.39 -4.25 10.66
CA VAL A 59 -11.81 -4.88 11.87
C VAL A 59 -11.88 -3.93 13.06
N VAL A 60 -11.50 -2.66 12.89
CA VAL A 60 -11.54 -1.68 13.98
C VAL A 60 -12.95 -1.39 14.44
N ILE A 61 -13.91 -1.28 13.51
CA ILE A 61 -15.32 -1.05 13.85
C ILE A 61 -15.86 -2.21 14.67
N PHE A 62 -15.66 -3.46 14.23
CA PHE A 62 -16.14 -4.63 14.95
C PHE A 62 -15.47 -4.78 16.32
N GLN A 63 -14.17 -4.51 16.43
CA GLN A 63 -13.48 -4.48 17.72
C GLN A 63 -13.99 -3.39 18.65
N ALA A 64 -14.31 -2.21 18.12
CA ALA A 64 -14.88 -1.12 18.91
C ALA A 64 -16.27 -1.48 19.44
N ILE A 65 -17.14 -2.07 18.62
CA ILE A 65 -18.48 -2.52 19.02
C ILE A 65 -18.35 -3.59 20.11
N GLU A 66 -17.51 -4.59 19.92
CA GLU A 66 -17.27 -5.65 20.90
C GLU A 66 -16.74 -5.09 22.22
N ALA A 67 -15.82 -4.13 22.16
CA ALA A 67 -15.26 -3.50 23.35
C ALA A 67 -16.31 -2.72 24.15
N ILE A 68 -17.27 -2.09 23.46
CA ILE A 68 -18.37 -1.36 24.10
C ILE A 68 -19.38 -2.31 24.75
N GLN A 69 -19.71 -3.42 24.06
CA GLN A 69 -20.73 -4.36 24.50
C GLN A 69 -20.24 -5.34 25.58
N ASN A 70 -19.06 -5.90 25.40
CA ASN A 70 -18.54 -7.01 26.22
C ASN A 70 -17.22 -6.69 26.93
N GLY A 71 -16.73 -5.46 26.76
CA GLY A 71 -15.51 -4.98 27.40
C GLY A 71 -14.25 -5.15 26.54
N TYR A 72 -13.26 -4.36 26.90
CA TYR A 72 -11.99 -4.23 26.14
C TYR A 72 -11.22 -5.55 25.98
N TRP A 73 -11.24 -6.41 27.01
CA TRP A 73 -10.56 -7.71 26.98
C TRP A 73 -11.26 -8.70 26.06
N SER A 74 -12.60 -8.66 25.97
CA SER A 74 -13.37 -9.50 25.06
C SER A 74 -12.99 -9.22 23.59
N ALA A 75 -12.89 -7.93 23.22
CA ALA A 75 -12.50 -7.51 21.86
C ALA A 75 -11.08 -7.94 21.45
N ARG A 76 -10.25 -8.36 22.41
CA ARG A 76 -8.89 -8.87 22.18
C ARG A 76 -8.76 -10.35 22.45
N SER A 77 -9.83 -11.02 22.88
CA SER A 77 -9.84 -12.45 23.13
C SER A 77 -9.57 -13.24 21.86
N GLU A 78 -8.91 -14.38 22.02
CA GLU A 78 -8.64 -15.29 20.91
C GLU A 78 -9.95 -15.76 20.25
N ALA A 79 -10.97 -16.04 21.05
CA ALA A 79 -12.28 -16.46 20.55
C ALA A 79 -12.92 -15.44 19.62
N PHE A 80 -12.86 -14.14 19.97
CA PHE A 80 -13.36 -13.07 19.13
C PHE A 80 -12.50 -12.88 17.85
N MET A 81 -11.18 -12.87 18.02
CA MET A 81 -10.25 -12.64 16.92
C MET A 81 -10.21 -13.78 15.90
N GLN A 82 -10.57 -15.01 16.33
CA GLN A 82 -10.66 -16.18 15.45
C GLN A 82 -12.10 -16.47 15.00
N SER A 83 -13.07 -15.60 15.33
CA SER A 83 -14.42 -15.74 14.84
C SER A 83 -14.48 -15.72 13.32
N GLU A 84 -15.42 -16.44 12.73
CA GLU A 84 -15.58 -16.59 11.28
C GLU A 84 -15.67 -15.22 10.57
N HIS A 85 -16.43 -14.29 11.13
CA HIS A 85 -16.56 -12.93 10.59
C HIS A 85 -15.22 -12.18 10.55
N MET A 86 -14.42 -12.28 11.62
CA MET A 86 -13.11 -11.63 11.68
C MET A 86 -12.12 -12.26 10.74
N GLN A 87 -12.21 -13.56 10.51
CA GLN A 87 -11.37 -14.26 9.53
C GLN A 87 -11.70 -13.83 8.10
N ILE A 88 -12.98 -13.74 7.73
CA ILE A 88 -13.40 -13.27 6.40
C ILE A 88 -12.88 -11.86 6.14
N ILE A 89 -13.02 -10.95 7.11
CA ILE A 89 -12.53 -9.58 6.98
C ILE A 89 -11.00 -9.52 6.81
N ARG A 90 -10.28 -10.39 7.49
CA ARG A 90 -8.82 -10.49 7.32
C ARG A 90 -8.43 -11.02 5.94
N TRP A 91 -9.18 -11.95 5.37
CA TRP A 91 -8.96 -12.45 4.02
C TRP A 91 -9.22 -11.39 2.94
N LEU A 92 -10.14 -10.46 3.19
CA LEU A 92 -10.39 -9.32 2.30
C LEU A 92 -9.20 -8.35 2.18
N ARG A 93 -8.19 -8.50 3.02
CA ARG A 93 -6.94 -7.75 2.94
C ARG A 93 -6.08 -8.18 1.74
N ILE A 94 -6.12 -9.45 1.37
CA ILE A 94 -5.24 -10.04 0.33
C ILE A 94 -5.31 -9.27 -1.00
N PRO A 95 -6.48 -8.93 -1.57
CA PRO A 95 -6.54 -8.16 -2.81
C PRO A 95 -5.81 -6.82 -2.71
N GLY A 96 -5.96 -6.11 -1.59
CA GLY A 96 -5.26 -4.84 -1.35
C GLY A 96 -3.75 -5.02 -1.26
N ASP A 97 -3.28 -6.01 -0.52
CA ASP A 97 -1.86 -6.34 -0.37
C ASP A 97 -1.22 -6.74 -1.73
N LEU A 98 -1.95 -7.50 -2.57
CA LEU A 98 -1.48 -7.87 -3.90
C LEU A 98 -1.36 -6.65 -4.83
N LEU A 99 -2.36 -5.78 -4.85
CA LEU A 99 -2.32 -4.55 -5.65
C LEU A 99 -1.15 -3.65 -5.22
N LEU A 100 -0.94 -3.52 -3.92
CA LEU A 100 0.16 -2.76 -3.34
C LEU A 100 1.51 -3.35 -3.77
N ALA A 101 1.70 -4.65 -3.61
CA ALA A 101 2.92 -5.35 -4.00
C ALA A 101 3.22 -5.20 -5.50
N PHE A 102 2.21 -5.30 -6.36
CA PHE A 102 2.36 -5.05 -7.79
C PHE A 102 2.79 -3.61 -8.09
N GLY A 103 2.21 -2.64 -7.40
CA GLY A 103 2.59 -1.24 -7.54
C GLY A 103 4.05 -0.99 -7.14
N GLU A 104 4.49 -1.60 -6.04
CA GLU A 104 5.89 -1.52 -5.60
C GLU A 104 6.85 -2.19 -6.57
N LEU A 105 6.51 -3.35 -7.11
CA LEU A 105 7.32 -4.02 -8.14
C LEU A 105 7.47 -3.17 -9.41
N LEU A 106 6.39 -2.52 -9.87
CA LEU A 106 6.46 -1.60 -11.00
C LEU A 106 7.34 -0.38 -10.69
N LEU A 107 7.31 0.12 -9.47
CA LEU A 107 8.17 1.22 -9.05
C LEU A 107 9.64 0.80 -9.04
N VAL A 108 9.96 -0.37 -8.50
CA VAL A 108 11.32 -0.93 -8.53
C VAL A 108 11.79 -1.13 -9.97
N TYR A 109 10.94 -1.68 -10.82
CA TYR A 109 11.22 -1.85 -12.24
C TYR A 109 11.52 -0.51 -12.93
N PHE A 110 10.75 0.53 -12.63
CA PHE A 110 11.01 1.89 -13.11
C PHE A 110 12.37 2.43 -12.66
N ILE A 111 12.72 2.25 -11.38
CA ILE A 111 14.00 2.72 -10.82
C ILE A 111 15.18 1.99 -11.48
N ILE A 112 15.10 0.68 -11.65
CA ILE A 112 16.10 -0.12 -12.36
C ILE A 112 16.24 0.38 -13.80
N GLY A 113 15.14 0.68 -14.47
CA GLY A 113 15.12 1.23 -15.81
C GLY A 113 15.84 2.57 -15.93
N LEU A 114 15.71 3.45 -14.94
CA LEU A 114 16.44 4.70 -14.88
C LEU A 114 17.95 4.48 -14.71
N GLN A 115 18.34 3.54 -13.85
CA GLN A 115 19.77 3.24 -13.59
C GLN A 115 20.45 2.56 -14.77
N THR A 116 19.82 1.57 -15.37
CA THR A 116 20.37 0.79 -16.48
C THR A 116 20.23 1.46 -17.84
N GLY A 117 19.39 2.51 -17.94
CA GLY A 117 19.19 3.27 -19.18
C GLY A 117 18.31 2.60 -20.23
N TRP A 118 17.70 1.44 -19.97
CA TRP A 118 16.80 0.81 -20.93
C TRP A 118 15.50 1.59 -21.13
N SER A 119 15.11 2.42 -20.15
CA SER A 119 13.98 3.34 -20.28
C SER A 119 14.18 4.42 -21.36
N LEU A 120 15.38 4.57 -21.88
CA LEU A 120 15.69 5.49 -22.98
C LEU A 120 15.20 4.99 -24.35
N LYS A 121 14.73 3.76 -24.45
CA LYS A 121 14.42 3.11 -25.73
C LYS A 121 13.01 3.37 -26.27
N GLU A 122 12.26 4.31 -25.73
CA GLU A 122 11.03 4.74 -26.40
C GLU A 122 11.24 6.03 -27.16
N LYS A 123 12.01 5.92 -28.26
CA LYS A 123 11.99 6.90 -29.35
C LYS A 123 11.68 6.21 -30.63
N ARG A 124 10.55 6.53 -31.12
CA ARG A 124 10.04 6.55 -32.51
C ARG A 124 8.75 5.82 -32.66
#